data_35f181e32729af7ed4f54b28bc26ecd7
#
_entry.id   35f181e32729af7ed4f54b28bc26ecd7
#
_cell.length_a   1.000
_cell.length_b   1.000
_cell.length_c   1.000
_cell.angle_alpha   90.00
_cell.angle_beta   90.00
_cell.angle_gamma   90.00
#
_symmetry.space_group_name_H-M   'P 1'
#
loop_
_entity.id
_entity.type
_entity.pdbx_description
1 polymer ?
#
loop_
_entity_poly.entity_id
_entity_poly.type
_entity_poly.pdbx_seq_one_letter_code
_entity_poly.pdbx_strand_id
1 'polypeptide(L)'
;QPKAFQSIGIGPGIGTGEKAGDMLERYLKSGCPMVLDADALTLIAKYGFSTASGHIFTPHAREMKRLAEGLHLQEGTLEEQARFLAAESQSHIILKGHPSLICCPDGNVYYCPRGNAGMATAGSGDVLTGILTGLWAQGYTAQETALLGTWLHATAGDFAAEQLGQEY
;
A
#
# COMPACT_ATOMS: atom_id res chain seq x y z
N GLN A 1 27.49 8.34 8.52
CA GLN A 1 26.05 8.07 8.62
C GLN A 1 25.60 7.53 7.27
N PRO A 2 24.84 6.40 7.20
CA PRO A 2 24.25 6.00 5.95
C PRO A 2 23.40 7.15 5.45
N LYS A 3 23.46 7.48 4.14
CA LYS A 3 22.54 8.43 3.53
C LYS A 3 21.12 8.00 3.90
N ALA A 4 20.37 8.88 4.53
CA ALA A 4 18.95 8.61 4.82
C ALA A 4 18.27 8.27 3.49
N PHE A 5 17.59 7.12 3.43
CA PHE A 5 16.74 6.79 2.28
C PHE A 5 15.64 7.84 2.18
N GLN A 6 15.29 8.25 0.98
CA GLN A 6 14.19 9.18 0.76
C GLN A 6 12.84 8.48 0.89
N SER A 7 12.76 7.19 0.58
CA SER A 7 11.61 6.32 0.76
C SER A 7 12.05 4.85 0.79
N ILE A 8 11.23 3.99 1.35
CA ILE A 8 11.46 2.53 1.44
C ILE A 8 10.18 1.82 1.01
N GLY A 9 10.28 0.90 0.04
CA GLY A 9 9.23 -0.09 -0.22
C GLY A 9 9.56 -1.36 0.57
N ILE A 10 8.60 -1.87 1.35
CA ILE A 10 8.82 -3.03 2.21
C ILE A 10 7.57 -3.91 2.26
N GLY A 11 7.80 -5.21 2.27
CA GLY A 11 6.75 -6.20 2.46
C GLY A 11 6.83 -7.39 1.51
N PRO A 12 6.93 -7.20 0.19
CA PRO A 12 7.03 -8.34 -0.72
C PRO A 12 8.15 -9.30 -0.33
N GLY A 13 7.78 -10.55 0.02
CA GLY A 13 8.72 -11.63 0.28
C GLY A 13 9.60 -11.52 1.53
N ILE A 14 9.34 -10.62 2.46
CA ILE A 14 10.15 -10.49 3.70
C ILE A 14 9.85 -11.58 4.74
N GLY A 15 8.73 -12.30 4.56
CA GLY A 15 8.23 -13.30 5.51
C GLY A 15 7.50 -12.69 6.70
N THR A 16 6.83 -13.54 7.48
CA THR A 16 5.97 -13.14 8.61
C THR A 16 6.50 -13.68 9.96
N GLY A 17 7.76 -14.09 10.01
CA GLY A 17 8.44 -14.55 11.21
C GLY A 17 8.89 -13.40 12.12
N GLU A 18 9.32 -13.74 13.33
CA GLU A 18 9.73 -12.79 14.37
C GLU A 18 10.84 -11.84 13.88
N LYS A 19 11.88 -12.37 13.22
CA LYS A 19 12.98 -11.54 12.69
C LYS A 19 12.53 -10.49 11.68
N ALA A 20 11.55 -10.84 10.84
CA ALA A 20 10.96 -9.89 9.89
C ALA A 20 10.12 -8.83 10.64
N GLY A 21 9.43 -9.23 11.71
CA GLY A 21 8.72 -8.31 12.61
C GLY A 21 9.66 -7.31 13.26
N ASP A 22 10.76 -7.77 13.87
CA ASP A 22 11.77 -6.92 14.49
C ASP A 22 12.41 -5.94 13.50
N MET A 23 12.66 -6.42 12.28
CA MET A 23 13.18 -5.58 11.20
C MET A 23 12.17 -4.50 10.82
N LEU A 24 10.92 -4.87 10.57
CA LEU A 24 9.86 -3.92 10.20
C LEU A 24 9.67 -2.87 11.29
N GLU A 25 9.60 -3.27 12.56
CA GLU A 25 9.44 -2.35 13.68
C GLU A 25 10.56 -1.30 13.75
N ARG A 26 11.81 -1.71 13.51
CA ARG A 26 12.96 -0.78 13.45
C ARG A 26 12.80 0.24 12.31
N TYR A 27 12.34 -0.19 11.14
CA TYR A 27 12.11 0.73 10.02
C TYR A 27 10.95 1.67 10.31
N LEU A 28 9.83 1.20 10.88
CA LEU A 28 8.70 2.05 11.30
C LEU A 28 9.14 3.14 12.27
N LYS A 29 10.06 2.83 13.19
CA LYS A 29 10.63 3.81 14.14
C LYS A 29 11.68 4.74 13.53
N SER A 30 12.13 4.51 12.31
CA SER A 30 13.17 5.33 11.68
C SER A 30 12.70 6.72 11.22
N GLY A 31 11.38 6.90 11.08
CA GLY A 31 10.78 8.10 10.51
C GLY A 31 10.94 8.22 8.99
N CYS A 32 11.48 7.21 8.31
CA CYS A 32 11.58 7.20 6.86
C CYS A 32 10.20 6.93 6.25
N PRO A 33 9.78 7.67 5.21
CA PRO A 33 8.56 7.38 4.47
C PRO A 33 8.58 5.97 3.87
N MET A 34 7.50 5.20 4.01
CA MET A 34 7.46 3.82 3.54
C MET A 34 6.20 3.50 2.74
N VAL A 35 6.40 2.67 1.71
CA VAL A 35 5.32 1.93 1.04
C VAL A 35 5.25 0.55 1.66
N LEU A 36 4.12 0.22 2.28
CA LEU A 36 3.90 -1.00 3.07
C LEU A 36 2.93 -1.92 2.31
N ASP A 37 3.39 -3.11 1.93
CA ASP A 37 2.62 -4.07 1.15
C ASP A 37 2.77 -5.50 1.72
N ALA A 38 1.95 -6.42 1.29
CA ALA A 38 2.07 -7.87 1.47
C ALA A 38 2.41 -8.29 2.93
N ASP A 39 3.58 -8.92 3.14
CA ASP A 39 4.00 -9.43 4.45
C ASP A 39 4.15 -8.33 5.50
N ALA A 40 4.49 -7.08 5.11
CA ALA A 40 4.54 -5.97 6.06
C ALA A 40 3.17 -5.66 6.64
N LEU A 41 2.11 -5.70 5.81
CA LEU A 41 0.72 -5.51 6.26
C LEU A 41 0.29 -6.65 7.19
N THR A 42 0.71 -7.87 6.89
CA THR A 42 0.47 -9.04 7.74
C THR A 42 1.15 -8.92 9.10
N LEU A 43 2.40 -8.43 9.13
CA LEU A 43 3.13 -8.19 10.38
C LEU A 43 2.51 -7.07 11.21
N ILE A 44 2.07 -5.98 10.57
CA ILE A 44 1.36 -4.89 11.24
C ILE A 44 0.08 -5.41 11.90
N ALA A 45 -0.73 -6.18 11.17
CA ALA A 45 -1.94 -6.80 11.69
C ALA A 45 -1.65 -7.75 12.88
N LYS A 46 -0.55 -8.53 12.79
CA LYS A 46 -0.20 -9.55 13.79
C LYS A 46 0.31 -8.95 15.09
N TYR A 47 1.12 -7.90 15.02
CA TYR A 47 1.81 -7.35 16.19
C TYR A 47 1.23 -6.02 16.66
N GLY A 48 0.29 -5.43 15.93
CA GLY A 48 -0.31 -4.14 16.30
C GLY A 48 0.71 -3.01 16.33
N PHE A 49 1.72 -3.04 15.45
CA PHE A 49 2.75 -2.00 15.45
C PHE A 49 2.12 -0.62 15.28
N SER A 50 2.47 0.29 16.20
CA SER A 50 2.16 1.71 16.02
C SER A 50 2.93 2.21 14.78
N THR A 51 2.19 2.53 13.73
CA THR A 51 2.79 3.13 12.54
C THR A 51 3.04 4.60 12.81
N ALA A 52 4.27 5.06 12.62
CA ALA A 52 4.51 6.48 12.49
C ALA A 52 3.67 7.03 11.31
N SER A 53 3.25 8.28 11.35
CA SER A 53 2.44 8.91 10.31
C SER A 53 3.19 9.05 8.98
N GLY A 54 2.44 9.17 7.90
CA GLY A 54 3.00 9.55 6.60
C GLY A 54 3.48 8.39 5.74
N HIS A 55 2.89 7.20 5.89
CA HIS A 55 3.18 6.05 5.02
C HIS A 55 2.13 5.88 3.91
N ILE A 56 2.39 4.97 2.97
CA ILE A 56 1.43 4.48 1.98
C ILE A 56 1.25 2.99 2.20
N PHE A 57 0.03 2.56 2.46
CA PHE A 57 -0.35 1.14 2.58
C PHE A 57 -1.03 0.72 1.28
N THR A 58 -0.76 -0.50 0.82
CA THR A 58 -1.32 -1.01 -0.44
C THR A 58 -2.09 -2.32 -0.27
N PRO A 59 -3.05 -2.42 0.66
CA PRO A 59 -3.77 -3.66 0.89
C PRO A 59 -4.70 -4.02 -0.28
N HIS A 60 -4.78 -5.30 -0.65
CA HIS A 60 -5.94 -5.85 -1.33
C HIS A 60 -7.05 -6.18 -0.31
N ALA A 61 -8.24 -6.57 -0.77
CA ALA A 61 -9.40 -6.80 0.09
C ALA A 61 -9.15 -7.76 1.28
N ARG A 62 -8.40 -8.84 1.06
CA ARG A 62 -8.09 -9.81 2.14
C ARG A 62 -7.08 -9.24 3.15
N GLU A 63 -6.11 -8.48 2.68
CA GLU A 63 -5.13 -7.80 3.54
C GLU A 63 -5.81 -6.70 4.37
N MET A 64 -6.73 -5.93 3.76
CA MET A 64 -7.50 -4.91 4.48
C MET A 64 -8.34 -5.51 5.60
N LYS A 65 -9.04 -6.63 5.34
CA LYS A 65 -9.77 -7.35 6.40
C LYS A 65 -8.86 -7.79 7.54
N ARG A 66 -7.70 -8.37 7.22
CA ARG A 66 -6.72 -8.79 8.23
C ARG A 66 -6.18 -7.61 9.04
N LEU A 67 -5.91 -6.47 8.38
CA LEU A 67 -5.52 -5.23 9.06
C LEU A 67 -6.63 -4.75 9.99
N ALA A 68 -7.88 -4.73 9.53
CA ALA A 68 -9.02 -4.32 10.34
C ALA A 68 -9.19 -5.19 11.58
N GLU A 69 -9.10 -6.51 11.42
CA GLU A 69 -9.17 -7.47 12.53
C GLU A 69 -7.99 -7.28 13.52
N GLY A 70 -6.75 -7.23 13.01
CA GLY A 70 -5.55 -7.14 13.83
C GLY A 70 -5.37 -5.80 14.54
N LEU A 71 -5.88 -4.72 13.96
CA LEU A 71 -5.84 -3.37 14.54
C LEU A 71 -7.15 -3.01 15.26
N HIS A 72 -8.09 -3.95 15.38
CA HIS A 72 -9.39 -3.75 16.04
C HIS A 72 -10.18 -2.54 15.50
N LEU A 73 -10.17 -2.36 14.17
CA LEU A 73 -10.94 -1.30 13.54
C LEU A 73 -12.44 -1.58 13.68
N GLN A 74 -13.24 -0.52 13.60
CA GLN A 74 -14.70 -0.63 13.66
C GLN A 74 -15.24 -1.52 12.53
N GLU A 75 -16.32 -2.23 12.79
CA GLU A 75 -17.07 -2.96 11.77
C GLU A 75 -17.58 -1.99 10.70
N GLY A 76 -17.52 -2.44 9.44
CA GLY A 76 -17.95 -1.63 8.31
C GLY A 76 -17.51 -2.21 6.98
N THR A 77 -17.77 -1.51 5.90
CA THR A 77 -17.27 -1.82 4.57
C THR A 77 -15.76 -1.67 4.49
N LEU A 78 -15.12 -2.30 3.51
CA LEU A 78 -13.67 -2.15 3.30
C LEU A 78 -13.26 -0.70 3.05
N GLU A 79 -14.12 0.08 2.39
CA GLU A 79 -13.90 1.52 2.18
C GLU A 79 -13.92 2.28 3.51
N GLU A 80 -14.93 2.07 4.35
CA GLU A 80 -15.02 2.72 5.67
C GLU A 80 -13.81 2.37 6.54
N GLN A 81 -13.40 1.11 6.56
CA GLN A 81 -12.21 0.66 7.27
C GLN A 81 -10.92 1.29 6.73
N ALA A 82 -10.78 1.39 5.39
CA ALA A 82 -9.64 2.04 4.76
C ALA A 82 -9.58 3.55 5.07
N ARG A 83 -10.72 4.23 5.06
CA ARG A 83 -10.83 5.66 5.43
C ARG A 83 -10.47 5.87 6.90
N PHE A 84 -11.01 5.02 7.79
CA PHE A 84 -10.69 5.09 9.21
C PHE A 84 -9.18 4.87 9.44
N LEU A 85 -8.60 3.84 8.83
CA LEU A 85 -7.17 3.56 8.93
C LEU A 85 -6.32 4.72 8.41
N ALA A 86 -6.73 5.36 7.30
CA ALA A 86 -6.01 6.51 6.74
C ALA A 86 -5.98 7.69 7.72
N ALA A 87 -7.11 8.00 8.35
CA ALA A 87 -7.22 9.07 9.33
C ALA A 87 -6.43 8.77 10.61
N GLU A 88 -6.58 7.57 11.18
CA GLU A 88 -5.90 7.18 12.43
C GLU A 88 -4.38 7.08 12.27
N SER A 89 -3.91 6.45 11.18
CA SER A 89 -2.47 6.32 10.91
C SER A 89 -1.84 7.55 10.27
N GLN A 90 -2.63 8.58 9.94
CA GLN A 90 -2.19 9.75 9.17
C GLN A 90 -1.39 9.35 7.93
N SER A 91 -1.88 8.34 7.21
CA SER A 91 -1.23 7.70 6.06
C SER A 91 -2.19 7.55 4.89
N HIS A 92 -1.67 7.24 3.70
CA HIS A 92 -2.50 6.99 2.54
C HIS A 92 -2.76 5.48 2.42
N ILE A 93 -4.00 5.10 2.15
CA ILE A 93 -4.38 3.70 1.95
C ILE A 93 -4.82 3.51 0.50
N ILE A 94 -4.10 2.70 -0.25
CA ILE A 94 -4.48 2.26 -1.59
C ILE A 94 -5.13 0.89 -1.47
N LEU A 95 -6.45 0.85 -1.40
CA LEU A 95 -7.20 -0.40 -1.42
C LEU A 95 -7.24 -0.93 -2.86
N LYS A 96 -6.42 -1.95 -3.11
CA LYS A 96 -6.31 -2.58 -4.44
C LYS A 96 -7.61 -3.25 -4.84
N GLY A 97 -8.10 -2.94 -6.03
CA GLY A 97 -9.35 -3.45 -6.60
C GLY A 97 -9.64 -2.82 -7.96
N HIS A 98 -10.83 -3.08 -8.49
CA HIS A 98 -11.32 -2.42 -9.70
C HIS A 98 -12.72 -1.86 -9.45
N PRO A 99 -12.83 -0.51 -9.29
CA PRO A 99 -11.76 0.49 -9.22
C PRO A 99 -10.86 0.34 -7.99
N SER A 100 -9.60 0.80 -8.08
CA SER A 100 -8.76 0.99 -6.89
C SER A 100 -9.18 2.25 -6.15
N LEU A 101 -9.15 2.19 -4.81
CA LEU A 101 -9.57 3.28 -3.93
C LEU A 101 -8.35 3.86 -3.22
N ILE A 102 -8.19 5.18 -3.23
CA ILE A 102 -7.14 5.89 -2.53
C ILE A 102 -7.77 6.75 -1.43
N CYS A 103 -7.60 6.34 -0.17
CA CYS A 103 -8.03 7.11 0.99
C CYS A 103 -6.88 7.95 1.53
N CYS A 104 -7.11 9.24 1.71
CA CYS A 104 -6.14 10.19 2.24
C CYS A 104 -6.41 10.51 3.72
N PRO A 105 -5.40 10.88 4.50
CA PRO A 105 -5.55 11.21 5.93
C PRO A 105 -6.44 12.43 6.18
N ASP A 106 -6.59 13.32 5.20
CA ASP A 106 -7.46 14.50 5.25
C ASP A 106 -8.95 14.18 5.01
N GLY A 107 -9.30 12.89 4.81
CA GLY A 107 -10.65 12.41 4.53
C GLY A 107 -11.03 12.38 3.05
N ASN A 108 -10.20 12.92 2.17
CA ASN A 108 -10.43 12.82 0.73
C ASN A 108 -10.30 11.37 0.25
N VAL A 109 -11.15 11.01 -0.71
CA VAL A 109 -11.16 9.68 -1.33
C VAL A 109 -11.18 9.82 -2.84
N TYR A 110 -10.30 9.08 -3.51
CA TYR A 110 -10.18 9.06 -4.96
C TYR A 110 -10.38 7.63 -5.48
N TYR A 111 -11.01 7.52 -6.64
CA TYR A 111 -11.23 6.25 -7.32
C TYR A 111 -10.42 6.23 -8.62
N CYS A 112 -9.57 5.22 -8.79
CA CYS A 112 -8.88 4.99 -10.05
C CYS A 112 -9.72 4.04 -10.91
N PRO A 113 -10.36 4.53 -12.00
CA PRO A 113 -11.23 3.70 -12.84
C PRO A 113 -10.45 2.84 -13.84
N ARG A 114 -9.13 2.94 -13.85
CA ARG A 114 -8.23 2.17 -14.70
C ARG A 114 -7.88 0.85 -14.06
N GLY A 115 -7.37 -0.06 -14.89
CA GLY A 115 -7.00 -1.42 -14.51
C GLY A 115 -8.05 -2.44 -14.95
N ASN A 116 -7.69 -3.70 -14.89
CA ASN A 116 -8.53 -4.82 -15.34
C ASN A 116 -8.25 -6.07 -14.51
N ALA A 117 -9.06 -7.11 -14.71
CA ALA A 117 -8.99 -8.36 -13.94
C ALA A 117 -7.66 -9.12 -14.15
N GLY A 118 -7.00 -8.99 -15.31
CA GLY A 118 -5.70 -9.61 -15.60
C GLY A 118 -4.57 -9.12 -14.67
N MET A 119 -4.74 -7.94 -14.06
CA MET A 119 -3.79 -7.43 -13.09
C MET A 119 -3.80 -8.19 -11.75
N ALA A 120 -4.76 -9.09 -11.52
CA ALA A 120 -4.80 -9.94 -10.34
C ALA A 120 -3.82 -11.13 -10.45
N THR A 121 -2.63 -10.88 -10.94
CA THR A 121 -1.54 -11.84 -11.11
C THR A 121 -0.42 -11.62 -10.09
N ALA A 122 0.34 -12.69 -9.82
CA ALA A 122 1.48 -12.63 -8.90
C ALA A 122 2.53 -11.63 -9.40
N GLY A 123 3.05 -10.80 -8.49
CA GLY A 123 4.05 -9.77 -8.80
C GLY A 123 3.48 -8.42 -9.21
N SER A 124 2.22 -8.32 -9.62
CA SER A 124 1.60 -7.03 -9.97
C SER A 124 1.63 -6.03 -8.80
N GLY A 125 1.35 -6.49 -7.57
CA GLY A 125 1.46 -5.67 -6.37
C GLY A 125 2.90 -5.21 -6.10
N ASP A 126 3.89 -6.07 -6.35
CA ASP A 126 5.31 -5.74 -6.14
C ASP A 126 5.75 -4.62 -7.11
N VAL A 127 5.24 -4.66 -8.34
CA VAL A 127 5.45 -3.58 -9.33
C VAL A 127 4.86 -2.27 -8.84
N LEU A 128 3.62 -2.29 -8.32
CA LEU A 128 2.99 -1.09 -7.74
C LEU A 128 3.83 -0.54 -6.59
N THR A 129 4.29 -1.40 -5.67
CA THR A 129 5.16 -1.01 -4.55
C THR A 129 6.45 -0.34 -5.06
N GLY A 130 7.06 -0.89 -6.11
CA GLY A 130 8.24 -0.32 -6.75
C GLY A 130 7.99 1.06 -7.38
N ILE A 131 6.89 1.22 -8.12
CA ILE A 131 6.48 2.49 -8.74
C ILE A 131 6.28 3.57 -7.66
N LEU A 132 5.50 3.26 -6.63
CA LEU A 132 5.22 4.19 -5.53
C LEU A 132 6.51 4.62 -4.82
N THR A 133 7.37 3.65 -4.48
CA THR A 133 8.66 3.94 -3.84
C THR A 133 9.54 4.83 -4.71
N GLY A 134 9.61 4.54 -6.02
CA GLY A 134 10.40 5.31 -6.97
C GLY A 134 9.90 6.74 -7.17
N LEU A 135 8.59 6.95 -7.26
CA LEU A 135 7.99 8.29 -7.34
C LEU A 135 8.26 9.10 -6.07
N TRP A 136 8.06 8.48 -4.92
CA TRP A 136 8.30 9.16 -3.64
C TRP A 136 9.76 9.57 -3.46
N ALA A 137 10.69 8.68 -3.86
CA ALA A 137 12.12 8.99 -3.84
C ALA A 137 12.52 10.14 -4.77
N GLN A 138 11.70 10.45 -5.79
CA GLN A 138 11.90 11.59 -6.69
C GLN A 138 11.36 12.91 -6.14
N GLY A 139 10.74 12.91 -4.94
CA GLY A 139 10.27 14.11 -4.27
C GLY A 139 8.79 14.43 -4.46
N TYR A 140 8.00 13.55 -5.08
CA TYR A 140 6.53 13.67 -5.05
C TYR A 140 6.03 13.57 -3.61
N THR A 141 4.98 14.29 -3.27
CA THR A 141 4.30 14.12 -1.98
C THR A 141 3.68 12.72 -1.87
N ALA A 142 3.35 12.29 -0.66
CA ALA A 142 2.69 10.98 -0.45
C ALA A 142 1.36 10.89 -1.23
N GLN A 143 0.59 11.96 -1.27
CA GLN A 143 -0.68 12.02 -2.02
C GLN A 143 -0.45 11.93 -3.54
N GLU A 144 0.46 12.74 -4.09
CA GLU A 144 0.81 12.68 -5.52
C GLU A 144 1.34 11.30 -5.89
N THR A 145 2.18 10.73 -5.05
CA THR A 145 2.72 9.38 -5.22
C THR A 145 1.61 8.33 -5.28
N ALA A 146 0.69 8.38 -4.32
CA ALA A 146 -0.43 7.43 -4.27
C ALA A 146 -1.34 7.54 -5.49
N LEU A 147 -1.69 8.76 -5.89
CA LEU A 147 -2.57 9.01 -7.04
C LEU A 147 -1.90 8.64 -8.37
N LEU A 148 -0.71 9.21 -8.61
CA LEU A 148 0.01 9.01 -9.86
C LEU A 148 0.48 7.56 -10.04
N GLY A 149 1.04 6.97 -8.98
CA GLY A 149 1.54 5.59 -9.02
C GLY A 149 0.44 4.58 -9.27
N THR A 150 -0.71 4.74 -8.62
CA THR A 150 -1.89 3.88 -8.86
C THR A 150 -2.38 4.02 -10.29
N TRP A 151 -2.48 5.25 -10.80
CA TRP A 151 -2.95 5.51 -12.16
C TRP A 151 -1.98 4.96 -13.22
N LEU A 152 -0.68 5.17 -13.06
CA LEU A 152 0.36 4.64 -13.97
C LEU A 152 0.33 3.11 -14.02
N HIS A 153 0.31 2.46 -12.87
CA HIS A 153 0.27 1.01 -12.76
C HIS A 153 -0.99 0.43 -13.41
N ALA A 154 -2.16 1.00 -13.12
CA ALA A 154 -3.43 0.56 -13.68
C ALA A 154 -3.50 0.77 -15.19
N THR A 155 -3.02 1.92 -15.69
CA THR A 155 -2.97 2.23 -17.13
C THR A 155 -2.01 1.29 -17.87
N ALA A 156 -0.86 0.98 -17.29
CA ALA A 156 0.06 -0.01 -17.86
C ALA A 156 -0.58 -1.40 -17.97
N GLY A 157 -1.37 -1.80 -16.95
CA GLY A 157 -2.15 -3.04 -16.99
C GLY A 157 -3.20 -3.05 -18.10
N ASP A 158 -3.88 -1.92 -18.35
CA ASP A 158 -4.84 -1.80 -19.44
C ASP A 158 -4.16 -1.93 -20.82
N PHE A 159 -3.03 -1.28 -21.02
CA PHE A 159 -2.24 -1.43 -22.25
C PHE A 159 -1.74 -2.85 -22.45
N ALA A 160 -1.31 -3.54 -21.39
CA ALA A 160 -0.90 -4.93 -21.48
C ALA A 160 -2.07 -5.83 -21.89
N ALA A 161 -3.26 -5.62 -21.30
CA ALA A 161 -4.46 -6.37 -21.63
C ALA A 161 -4.93 -6.17 -23.08
N GLU A 162 -4.80 -4.95 -23.61
CA GLU A 162 -5.11 -4.65 -25.01
C GLU A 162 -4.18 -5.40 -26.00
N GLN A 163 -2.91 -5.58 -25.64
CA GLN A 163 -1.92 -6.22 -26.51
C GLN A 163 -1.86 -7.73 -26.37
N LEU A 164 -2.02 -8.24 -25.14
CA LEU A 164 -1.75 -9.65 -24.80
C LEU A 164 -3.02 -10.43 -24.43
N GLY A 165 -4.15 -9.76 -24.23
CA GLY A 165 -5.35 -10.31 -23.62
C GLY A 165 -5.32 -10.18 -22.09
N GLN A 166 -6.37 -10.70 -21.43
CA GLN A 166 -6.49 -10.62 -19.95
C GLN A 166 -6.10 -11.95 -19.25
N GLU A 167 -5.65 -12.95 -20.00
CA GLU A 167 -5.37 -14.31 -19.50
C GLU A 167 -3.86 -14.63 -19.59
N TYR A 168 -3.00 -13.80 -19.00
CA TYR A 168 -1.55 -14.07 -18.94
C TYR A 168 -0.99 -13.88 -17.52
#